data_f7c9cbd64ca2891e002a2df0f952c0bc
#
_entry.id   f7c9cbd64ca2891e002a2df0f952c0bc
#
_cell.length_a   1.000
_cell.length_b   1.000
_cell.length_c   1.000
_cell.angle_alpha   90.00
_cell.angle_beta   90.00
_cell.angle_gamma   90.00
#
_symmetry.space_group_name_H-M   'P 1'
#
loop_
_entity.id
_entity.type
_entity.pdbx_description
1 polymer ?
#
loop_
_entity_poly.entity_id
_entity_poly.type
_entity_poly.pdbx_seq_one_letter_code
_entity_poly.pdbx_strand_id
1 'polypeptide(L)'
;MTRLRSIFTLLILCFSHLLYGQVDFSVNVDSSSLSPYYTDYSDHLLLKFGTVIKSNKLQIVQSNYGKTAKFAPTSTSSLGGGVNYKWFGLALSLGLPISTEDIEKYGNTTRLDAQFNIYTKKFGVDVFFQNYTGYHLENPSDFTTWNREDFPKLPTMISAAVGIGGYYFFNHKKFSYKAAY
;
A
#
# COMPACT_ATOMS: atom_id res chain seq x y z
N MET A 1 21.98 13.23 -16.57
CA MET A 1 20.73 13.97 -16.24
C MET A 1 19.76 14.14 -17.40
N THR A 2 20.22 14.25 -18.64
CA THR A 2 19.38 14.42 -19.84
C THR A 2 18.49 13.21 -20.18
N ARG A 3 18.98 11.99 -20.06
CA ARG A 3 18.21 10.77 -20.40
C ARG A 3 17.01 10.51 -19.48
N LEU A 4 17.10 10.87 -18.21
CA LEU A 4 16.00 10.67 -17.25
C LEU A 4 14.86 11.68 -17.52
N ARG A 5 15.18 12.90 -17.93
CA ARG A 5 14.19 13.91 -18.36
C ARG A 5 13.43 13.47 -19.60
N SER A 6 14.11 12.88 -20.58
CA SER A 6 13.47 12.38 -21.82
C SER A 6 12.49 11.24 -21.57
N ILE A 7 12.80 10.33 -20.64
CA ILE A 7 11.90 9.21 -20.26
C ILE A 7 10.65 9.76 -19.56
N PHE A 8 10.83 10.74 -18.67
CA PHE A 8 9.70 11.37 -17.96
C PHE A 8 8.79 12.15 -18.91
N THR A 9 9.35 12.86 -19.89
CA THR A 9 8.60 13.58 -20.93
C THR A 9 7.85 12.60 -21.85
N LEU A 10 8.45 11.47 -22.19
CA LEU A 10 7.81 10.43 -23.01
C LEU A 10 6.64 9.76 -22.27
N LEU A 11 6.79 9.51 -20.98
CA LEU A 11 5.73 8.99 -20.12
C LEU A 11 4.55 9.95 -20.00
N ILE A 12 4.81 11.27 -19.84
CA ILE A 12 3.76 12.30 -19.78
C ILE A 12 3.05 12.41 -21.13
N LEU A 13 3.77 12.34 -22.25
CA LEU A 13 3.17 12.37 -23.59
C LEU A 13 2.32 11.11 -23.86
N CYS A 14 2.75 9.93 -23.46
CA CYS A 14 1.94 8.71 -23.54
C CYS A 14 0.66 8.82 -22.67
N PHE A 15 0.76 9.41 -21.48
CA PHE A 15 -0.40 9.61 -20.59
C PHE A 15 -1.38 10.65 -21.14
N SER A 16 -0.91 11.69 -21.82
CA SER A 16 -1.78 12.69 -22.46
C SER A 16 -2.58 12.14 -23.65
N HIS A 17 -2.06 11.17 -24.37
CA HIS A 17 -2.79 10.49 -25.44
C HIS A 17 -3.84 9.49 -24.93
N LEU A 18 -3.69 8.95 -23.71
CA LEU A 18 -4.70 8.12 -23.06
C LEU A 18 -5.92 8.92 -22.56
N LEU A 19 -5.77 10.23 -22.36
CA LEU A 19 -6.86 11.10 -21.90
C LEU A 19 -7.80 11.58 -23.03
N TYR A 20 -7.46 11.37 -24.31
CA TYR A 20 -8.31 11.72 -25.46
C TYR A 20 -9.16 10.56 -25.99
N GLY A 21 -9.06 9.37 -25.42
CA GLY A 21 -10.00 8.29 -25.70
C GLY A 21 -11.26 8.51 -24.88
N GLN A 22 -12.35 8.99 -25.49
CA GLN A 22 -13.68 8.74 -24.96
C GLN A 22 -13.89 7.23 -25.04
N VAL A 23 -13.66 6.53 -23.92
CA VAL A 23 -14.08 5.15 -23.79
C VAL A 23 -15.56 5.20 -23.48
N ASP A 24 -16.38 5.05 -24.51
CA ASP A 24 -17.81 4.78 -24.34
C ASP A 24 -17.95 3.42 -23.64
N PHE A 25 -18.04 3.45 -22.31
CA PHE A 25 -18.47 2.30 -21.55
C PHE A 25 -19.99 2.09 -21.74
N SER A 26 -20.38 1.53 -22.84
CA SER A 26 -21.71 0.94 -22.94
C SER A 26 -21.70 -0.37 -22.11
N VAL A 27 -22.15 -0.28 -20.88
CA VAL A 27 -22.35 -1.45 -20.03
C VAL A 27 -23.60 -2.18 -20.50
N ASN A 28 -23.44 -3.19 -21.35
CA ASN A 28 -24.47 -4.18 -21.57
C ASN A 28 -24.56 -5.04 -20.29
N VAL A 29 -25.44 -4.63 -19.38
CA VAL A 29 -25.76 -5.43 -18.20
C VAL A 29 -26.65 -6.56 -18.67
N ASP A 30 -26.07 -7.76 -18.79
CA ASP A 30 -26.87 -8.98 -19.02
C ASP A 30 -27.74 -9.19 -17.77
N SER A 31 -29.06 -9.02 -17.95
CA SER A 31 -30.03 -9.14 -16.87
C SER A 31 -30.08 -10.53 -16.23
N SER A 32 -29.48 -11.54 -16.87
CA SER A 32 -29.35 -12.90 -16.32
C SER A 32 -28.35 -13.02 -15.16
N SER A 33 -27.46 -12.02 -14.99
CA SER A 33 -26.45 -11.98 -13.92
C SER A 33 -26.89 -11.18 -12.70
N LEU A 34 -28.08 -10.57 -12.72
CA LEU A 34 -28.57 -9.73 -11.63
C LEU A 34 -29.04 -10.59 -10.45
N SER A 35 -28.26 -10.60 -9.38
CA SER A 35 -28.75 -11.03 -8.08
C SER A 35 -29.70 -9.96 -7.53
N PRO A 36 -30.83 -10.29 -6.89
CA PRO A 36 -31.68 -9.29 -6.25
C PRO A 36 -30.99 -8.54 -5.10
N TYR A 37 -29.81 -9.00 -4.68
CA TYR A 37 -29.06 -8.45 -3.54
C TYR A 37 -27.82 -7.65 -3.93
N TYR A 38 -27.25 -7.88 -5.13
CA TYR A 38 -26.05 -7.18 -5.59
C TYR A 38 -25.92 -7.25 -7.11
N THR A 39 -25.25 -6.27 -7.70
CA THR A 39 -24.86 -6.28 -9.11
C THR A 39 -23.43 -6.78 -9.24
N ASP A 40 -23.19 -7.76 -10.10
CA ASP A 40 -21.85 -8.34 -10.33
C ASP A 40 -21.19 -7.61 -11.51
N TYR A 41 -20.12 -6.84 -11.20
CA TYR A 41 -19.26 -6.16 -12.19
C TYR A 41 -17.94 -6.90 -12.41
N SER A 42 -17.84 -8.16 -12.01
CA SER A 42 -16.56 -8.89 -12.03
C SER A 42 -15.94 -9.05 -13.41
N ASP A 43 -16.74 -8.94 -14.48
CA ASP A 43 -16.24 -9.01 -15.86
C ASP A 43 -15.64 -7.68 -16.36
N HIS A 44 -15.69 -6.64 -15.53
CA HIS A 44 -15.09 -5.34 -15.82
C HIS A 44 -13.70 -5.23 -15.19
N LEU A 45 -12.81 -4.51 -15.88
CA LEU A 45 -11.52 -4.13 -15.33
C LEU A 45 -11.72 -2.96 -14.37
N LEU A 46 -11.39 -3.15 -13.09
CA LEU A 46 -11.41 -2.09 -12.09
C LEU A 46 -10.00 -1.61 -11.83
N LEU A 47 -9.77 -0.31 -12.03
CA LEU A 47 -8.53 0.38 -11.68
C LEU A 47 -8.74 1.19 -10.40
N LYS A 48 -7.79 1.12 -9.48
CA LYS A 48 -7.80 1.86 -8.23
C LYS A 48 -6.55 2.71 -8.12
N PHE A 49 -6.71 3.96 -7.67
CA PHE A 49 -5.61 4.86 -7.36
C PHE A 49 -5.93 5.57 -6.04
N GLY A 50 -4.92 5.80 -5.23
CA GLY A 50 -5.13 6.48 -3.98
C GLY A 50 -3.87 6.62 -3.13
N THR A 51 -4.02 7.38 -2.06
CA THR A 51 -3.01 7.47 -1.01
C THR A 51 -3.30 6.46 0.09
N VAL A 52 -2.25 5.84 0.58
CA VAL A 52 -2.29 4.87 1.67
C VAL A 52 -1.48 5.42 2.82
N ILE A 53 -2.09 5.51 4.01
CA ILE A 53 -1.41 5.92 5.23
C ILE A 53 -1.29 4.70 6.13
N LYS A 54 -0.05 4.27 6.40
CA LYS A 54 0.26 3.16 7.29
C LYS A 54 1.42 3.54 8.20
N SER A 55 1.36 3.14 9.45
CA SER A 55 2.47 3.25 10.41
C SER A 55 2.96 1.85 10.77
N ASN A 56 4.27 1.64 10.64
CA ASN A 56 4.94 0.40 11.04
C ASN A 56 5.99 0.73 12.11
N LYS A 57 5.54 0.87 13.35
CA LYS A 57 6.40 1.13 14.51
C LYS A 57 6.85 -0.18 15.15
N LEU A 58 8.10 -0.23 15.54
CA LEU A 58 8.70 -1.36 16.24
C LEU A 58 9.05 -0.96 17.66
N GLN A 59 8.83 -1.86 18.61
CA GLN A 59 9.22 -1.69 19.99
C GLN A 59 10.05 -2.88 20.46
N ILE A 60 11.21 -2.60 21.03
CA ILE A 60 12.07 -3.62 21.63
C ILE A 60 12.09 -3.36 23.13
N VAL A 61 11.52 -4.30 23.88
CA VAL A 61 11.44 -4.25 25.34
C VAL A 61 12.60 -5.02 25.94
N GLN A 62 13.42 -4.33 26.74
CA GLN A 62 14.49 -4.95 27.52
C GLN A 62 14.00 -5.12 28.96
N SER A 63 13.41 -6.28 29.24
CA SER A 63 12.74 -6.59 30.51
C SER A 63 13.64 -6.43 31.74
N ASN A 64 14.93 -6.76 31.62
CA ASN A 64 15.90 -6.69 32.74
C ASN A 64 16.17 -5.26 33.21
N TYR A 65 15.95 -4.26 32.39
CA TYR A 65 16.20 -2.85 32.70
C TYR A 65 14.95 -1.97 32.66
N GLY A 66 13.79 -2.57 32.36
CA GLY A 66 12.51 -1.84 32.24
C GLY A 66 12.50 -0.79 31.13
N LYS A 67 13.41 -0.86 30.16
CA LYS A 67 13.52 0.10 29.07
C LYS A 67 12.92 -0.44 27.77
N THR A 68 12.28 0.44 27.02
CA THR A 68 11.68 0.14 25.71
C THR A 68 12.25 1.07 24.66
N ALA A 69 12.93 0.52 23.66
CA ALA A 69 13.34 1.28 22.48
C ALA A 69 12.19 1.31 21.45
N LYS A 70 11.83 2.51 20.99
CA LYS A 70 10.74 2.76 20.04
C LYS A 70 11.33 3.22 18.72
N PHE A 71 11.06 2.48 17.66
CA PHE A 71 11.53 2.79 16.30
C PHE A 71 10.36 3.12 15.40
N ALA A 72 10.49 4.19 14.63
CA ALA A 72 9.48 4.63 13.68
C ALA A 72 10.08 4.92 12.30
N PRO A 73 9.30 4.71 11.23
CA PRO A 73 9.64 5.20 9.91
C PRO A 73 9.37 6.70 9.82
N THR A 74 10.14 7.43 9.03
CA THR A 74 10.03 8.89 8.89
C THR A 74 8.73 9.31 8.20
N SER A 75 8.26 8.53 7.23
CA SER A 75 7.00 8.83 6.53
C SER A 75 6.02 7.67 6.65
N THR A 76 4.74 8.00 6.76
CA THR A 76 3.64 7.03 6.82
C THR A 76 2.78 7.04 5.56
N SER A 77 3.02 7.97 4.59
CA SER A 77 2.20 8.15 3.40
C SER A 77 2.80 7.47 2.18
N SER A 78 1.97 6.81 1.39
CA SER A 78 2.33 6.13 0.14
C SER A 78 1.33 6.47 -0.96
N LEU A 79 1.78 6.43 -2.21
CA LEU A 79 0.90 6.42 -3.38
C LEU A 79 0.71 4.98 -3.82
N GLY A 80 -0.54 4.58 -4.01
CA GLY A 80 -0.89 3.22 -4.41
C GLY A 80 -1.76 3.18 -5.64
N GLY A 81 -1.64 2.06 -6.36
CA GLY A 81 -2.49 1.71 -7.48
C GLY A 81 -2.82 0.23 -7.46
N GLY A 82 -3.93 -0.14 -8.05
CA GLY A 82 -4.34 -1.54 -8.11
C GLY A 82 -5.23 -1.82 -9.32
N VAL A 83 -5.30 -3.08 -9.66
CA VAL A 83 -6.13 -3.61 -10.73
C VAL A 83 -6.87 -4.83 -10.22
N ASN A 84 -8.17 -4.89 -10.50
CA ASN A 84 -8.99 -6.06 -10.24
C ASN A 84 -9.68 -6.50 -11.54
N TYR A 85 -9.67 -7.78 -11.80
CA TYR A 85 -10.37 -8.37 -12.94
C TYR A 85 -10.85 -9.78 -12.58
N LYS A 86 -12.12 -10.05 -12.80
CA LYS A 86 -12.75 -11.34 -12.44
C LYS A 86 -12.51 -11.69 -10.98
N TRP A 87 -11.78 -12.74 -10.73
CA TRP A 87 -11.48 -13.29 -9.41
C TRP A 87 -10.13 -12.81 -8.84
N PHE A 88 -9.37 -12.04 -9.60
CA PHE A 88 -8.01 -11.64 -9.31
C PHE A 88 -7.91 -10.15 -9.00
N GLY A 89 -7.05 -9.78 -8.07
CA GLY A 89 -6.66 -8.40 -7.80
C GLY A 89 -5.19 -8.29 -7.42
N LEU A 90 -4.58 -7.20 -7.84
CA LEU A 90 -3.22 -6.82 -7.51
C LEU A 90 -3.20 -5.35 -7.14
N ALA A 91 -2.55 -5.01 -6.04
CA ALA A 91 -2.31 -3.63 -5.64
C ALA A 91 -0.86 -3.45 -5.21
N LEU A 92 -0.29 -2.29 -5.57
CA LEU A 92 1.06 -1.88 -5.19
C LEU A 92 1.00 -0.47 -4.61
N SER A 93 1.78 -0.20 -3.59
CA SER A 93 1.99 1.16 -3.10
C SER A 93 3.44 1.40 -2.73
N LEU A 94 3.90 2.61 -3.04
CA LEU A 94 5.27 3.07 -2.81
C LEU A 94 5.23 4.29 -1.88
N GLY A 95 6.25 4.41 -1.03
CA GLY A 95 6.41 5.57 -0.16
C GLY A 95 6.48 6.87 -0.96
N LEU A 96 5.76 7.89 -0.52
CA LEU A 96 5.91 9.23 -1.07
C LEU A 96 7.27 9.82 -0.70
N PRO A 97 7.83 10.72 -1.53
CA PRO A 97 9.03 11.47 -1.18
C PRO A 97 8.87 12.20 0.15
N ILE A 98 9.96 12.22 0.93
CA ILE A 98 10.05 12.86 2.22
C ILE A 98 10.74 14.21 2.04
N SER A 99 10.38 15.22 2.83
CA SER A 99 11.03 16.52 2.81
C SER A 99 12.51 16.41 3.19
N THR A 100 13.37 17.30 2.68
CA THR A 100 14.79 17.32 3.06
C THR A 100 14.98 17.54 4.56
N GLU A 101 14.14 18.38 5.16
CA GLU A 101 14.14 18.67 6.58
C GLU A 101 13.85 17.41 7.43
N ASP A 102 12.83 16.64 7.04
CA ASP A 102 12.50 15.39 7.73
C ASP A 102 13.59 14.33 7.54
N ILE A 103 14.21 14.27 6.36
CA ILE A 103 15.35 13.37 6.11
C ILE A 103 16.54 13.74 6.99
N GLU A 104 16.82 15.04 7.13
CA GLU A 104 17.89 15.52 8.02
C GLU A 104 17.59 15.24 9.48
N LYS A 105 16.35 15.34 9.90
CA LYS A 105 15.91 15.13 11.28
C LYS A 105 15.76 13.67 11.66
N TYR A 106 15.08 12.89 10.83
CA TYR A 106 14.66 11.52 11.14
C TYR A 106 15.31 10.44 10.28
N GLY A 107 15.97 10.83 9.18
CA GLY A 107 16.49 9.89 8.18
C GLY A 107 15.49 9.57 7.09
N ASN A 108 15.95 8.85 6.06
CA ASN A 108 15.11 8.43 4.93
C ASN A 108 14.47 7.07 5.20
N THR A 109 13.21 6.93 4.84
CA THR A 109 12.49 5.65 4.84
C THR A 109 12.00 5.33 3.44
N THR A 110 12.34 4.14 2.94
CA THR A 110 11.75 3.58 1.72
C THR A 110 10.71 2.54 2.07
N ARG A 111 9.62 2.49 1.31
CA ARG A 111 8.50 1.57 1.56
C ARG A 111 7.96 0.98 0.29
N LEU A 112 7.66 -0.30 0.36
CA LEU A 112 6.98 -1.06 -0.66
C LEU A 112 5.91 -1.92 0.01
N ASP A 113 4.66 -1.75 -0.42
CA ASP A 113 3.58 -2.65 -0.07
C ASP A 113 3.03 -3.27 -1.36
N ALA A 114 2.86 -4.56 -1.35
CA ALA A 114 2.22 -5.33 -2.42
C ALA A 114 1.09 -6.17 -1.82
N GLN A 115 -0.04 -6.19 -2.49
CA GLN A 115 -1.18 -7.00 -2.10
C GLN A 115 -1.73 -7.73 -3.32
N PHE A 116 -1.94 -9.02 -3.15
CA PHE A 116 -2.54 -9.91 -4.11
C PHE A 116 -3.79 -10.51 -3.49
N ASN A 117 -4.88 -10.55 -4.24
CA ASN A 117 -6.12 -11.13 -3.76
C ASN A 117 -6.81 -11.98 -4.83
N ILE A 118 -7.42 -13.05 -4.37
CA ILE A 118 -8.28 -13.94 -5.15
C ILE A 118 -9.62 -14.05 -4.44
N TYR A 119 -10.69 -13.66 -5.13
CA TYR A 119 -12.03 -13.78 -4.59
C TYR A 119 -12.94 -14.52 -5.57
N THR A 120 -13.42 -15.67 -5.13
CA THR A 120 -14.46 -16.43 -5.81
C THR A 120 -15.81 -16.19 -5.13
N LYS A 121 -16.87 -16.87 -5.58
CA LYS A 121 -18.18 -16.78 -4.93
C LYS A 121 -18.16 -17.30 -3.48
N LYS A 122 -17.33 -18.33 -3.16
CA LYS A 122 -17.32 -19.01 -1.87
C LYS A 122 -16.07 -18.77 -1.05
N PHE A 123 -14.95 -18.53 -1.69
CA PHE A 123 -13.64 -18.42 -1.05
C PHE A 123 -12.97 -17.11 -1.42
N GLY A 124 -12.25 -16.55 -0.46
CA GLY A 124 -11.32 -15.46 -0.66
C GLY A 124 -9.93 -15.82 -0.13
N VAL A 125 -8.89 -15.31 -0.78
CA VAL A 125 -7.52 -15.40 -0.32
C VAL A 125 -6.87 -14.05 -0.52
N ASP A 126 -6.25 -13.52 0.54
CA ASP A 126 -5.40 -12.34 0.50
C ASP A 126 -3.97 -12.73 0.81
N VAL A 127 -3.04 -12.24 0.04
CA VAL A 127 -1.60 -12.30 0.31
C VAL A 127 -1.07 -10.90 0.31
N PHE A 128 -0.31 -10.53 1.33
CA PHE A 128 0.36 -9.23 1.37
C PHE A 128 1.85 -9.39 1.63
N PHE A 129 2.60 -8.47 1.08
CA PHE A 129 4.02 -8.27 1.31
C PHE A 129 4.26 -6.80 1.64
N GLN A 130 5.02 -6.55 2.69
CA GLN A 130 5.41 -5.21 3.12
C GLN A 130 6.90 -5.19 3.38
N ASN A 131 7.58 -4.15 2.93
CA ASN A 131 8.98 -3.93 3.20
C ASN A 131 9.22 -2.45 3.50
N TYR A 132 9.80 -2.18 4.67
CA TYR A 132 10.16 -0.85 5.16
C TYR A 132 11.64 -0.84 5.48
N THR A 133 12.39 0.09 4.92
CA THR A 133 13.82 0.25 5.16
C THR A 133 14.11 1.68 5.59
N GLY A 134 14.88 1.82 6.67
CA GLY A 134 15.21 3.10 7.29
C GLY A 134 14.24 3.48 8.40
N TYR A 135 14.76 3.56 9.61
CA TYR A 135 14.04 3.91 10.84
C TYR A 135 14.83 4.94 11.64
N HIS A 136 14.20 5.56 12.61
CA HIS A 136 14.85 6.33 13.66
C HIS A 136 14.36 5.88 15.03
N LEU A 137 15.19 6.14 16.06
CA LEU A 137 14.81 5.92 17.45
C LEU A 137 14.01 7.11 17.96
N GLU A 138 12.73 6.91 18.31
CA GLU A 138 11.81 7.98 18.76
C GLU A 138 12.12 8.50 20.17
N ASN A 139 12.71 7.65 21.02
CA ASN A 139 12.94 7.96 22.45
C ASN A 139 14.40 7.84 22.90
N PRO A 140 15.34 8.57 22.27
CA PRO A 140 16.75 8.49 22.64
C PRO A 140 17.01 8.95 24.08
N SER A 141 16.21 9.87 24.60
CA SER A 141 16.34 10.42 25.96
C SER A 141 16.13 9.37 27.07
N ASP A 142 15.45 8.26 26.78
CA ASP A 142 15.29 7.16 27.72
C ASP A 142 16.58 6.37 27.95
N PHE A 143 17.58 6.55 27.07
CA PHE A 143 18.83 5.78 27.10
C PHE A 143 20.05 6.62 27.42
N THR A 144 20.06 7.90 27.01
CA THR A 144 21.18 8.82 27.20
C THR A 144 20.68 10.26 27.24
N THR A 145 21.49 11.19 27.71
CA THR A 145 21.21 12.63 27.58
C THR A 145 21.26 13.01 26.10
N TRP A 146 20.09 13.36 25.56
CA TRP A 146 19.93 13.69 24.14
C TRP A 146 19.49 15.16 24.02
N ASN A 147 20.41 16.02 23.58
CA ASN A 147 20.20 17.47 23.45
C ASN A 147 20.28 17.92 21.99
N ARG A 148 20.04 17.02 21.04
CA ARG A 148 20.06 17.29 19.60
C ARG A 148 18.63 17.38 19.08
N GLU A 149 18.44 18.16 18.00
CA GLU A 149 17.15 18.28 17.32
C GLU A 149 16.88 17.09 16.39
N ASP A 150 17.93 16.42 15.91
CA ASP A 150 17.83 15.22 15.09
C ASP A 150 17.74 13.95 15.96
N PHE A 151 17.24 12.88 15.37
CA PHE A 151 17.06 11.58 16.02
C PHE A 151 18.13 10.57 15.55
N PRO A 152 18.50 9.58 16.38
CA PRO A 152 19.41 8.51 15.96
C PRO A 152 18.78 7.74 14.77
N LYS A 153 19.46 7.79 13.62
CA LYS A 153 19.00 7.21 12.36
C LYS A 153 19.53 5.81 12.19
N LEU A 154 18.67 4.92 11.71
CA LEU A 154 18.98 3.52 11.42
C LEU A 154 18.65 3.22 9.94
N PRO A 155 19.49 3.70 9.00
CA PRO A 155 19.19 3.62 7.58
C PRO A 155 19.15 2.19 7.01
N THR A 156 19.83 1.27 7.68
CA THR A 156 19.88 -0.15 7.28
C THR A 156 18.88 -1.04 8.03
N MET A 157 18.11 -0.46 8.95
CA MET A 157 17.09 -1.23 9.67
C MET A 157 15.93 -1.57 8.72
N ILE A 158 15.61 -2.86 8.60
CA ILE A 158 14.57 -3.38 7.72
C ILE A 158 13.48 -4.04 8.55
N SER A 159 12.25 -3.76 8.20
CA SER A 159 11.08 -4.51 8.65
C SER A 159 10.37 -5.08 7.43
N ALA A 160 10.32 -6.39 7.34
CA ALA A 160 9.61 -7.09 6.28
C ALA A 160 8.50 -7.96 6.88
N ALA A 161 7.32 -7.94 6.26
CA ALA A 161 6.20 -8.76 6.66
C ALA A 161 5.55 -9.41 5.43
N VAL A 162 5.20 -10.68 5.57
CA VAL A 162 4.40 -11.43 4.61
C VAL A 162 3.23 -12.03 5.37
N GLY A 163 2.05 -11.94 4.81
CA GLY A 163 0.88 -12.54 5.41
C GLY A 163 -0.03 -13.16 4.37
N ILE A 164 -0.77 -14.16 4.79
CA ILE A 164 -1.81 -14.81 4.00
C ILE A 164 -3.07 -14.93 4.86
N GLY A 165 -4.21 -14.57 4.28
CA GLY A 165 -5.54 -14.71 4.88
C GLY A 165 -6.44 -15.53 3.97
N GLY A 166 -7.24 -16.39 4.57
CA GLY A 166 -8.25 -17.18 3.85
C GLY A 166 -9.64 -16.91 4.41
N TYR A 167 -10.65 -16.85 3.52
CA TYR A 167 -12.04 -16.55 3.86
C TYR A 167 -12.98 -17.57 3.24
N TYR A 168 -14.01 -17.95 3.97
CA TYR A 168 -15.13 -18.70 3.44
C TYR A 168 -16.42 -17.93 3.62
N PHE A 169 -17.16 -17.72 2.53
CA PHE A 169 -18.40 -16.93 2.52
C PHE A 169 -19.62 -17.85 2.66
N PHE A 170 -20.09 -18.04 3.87
CA PHE A 170 -21.26 -18.90 4.15
C PHE A 170 -22.52 -18.42 3.43
N ASN A 171 -22.71 -17.10 3.34
CA ASN A 171 -23.89 -16.49 2.72
C ASN A 171 -23.66 -16.09 1.25
N HIS A 172 -22.85 -16.86 0.51
CA HIS A 172 -22.43 -16.56 -0.87
C HIS A 172 -23.60 -16.44 -1.90
N LYS A 173 -24.79 -16.93 -1.56
CA LYS A 173 -25.98 -16.79 -2.42
C LYS A 173 -26.61 -15.40 -2.38
N LYS A 174 -26.45 -14.68 -1.26
CA LYS A 174 -27.01 -13.33 -1.02
C LYS A 174 -25.95 -12.25 -0.90
N PHE A 175 -24.69 -12.62 -0.76
CA PHE A 175 -23.55 -11.73 -0.55
C PHE A 175 -22.45 -12.02 -1.56
N SER A 176 -21.91 -10.97 -2.17
CA SER A 176 -20.71 -11.06 -3.01
C SER A 176 -19.66 -10.12 -2.46
N TYR A 177 -18.56 -10.67 -2.00
CA TYR A 177 -17.41 -9.88 -1.57
C TYR A 177 -16.81 -9.07 -2.73
N LYS A 178 -16.91 -9.59 -3.97
CA LYS A 178 -16.44 -8.94 -5.20
C LYS A 178 -17.28 -7.72 -5.57
N ALA A 179 -18.57 -7.70 -5.25
CA ALA A 179 -19.44 -6.55 -5.55
C ALA A 179 -19.11 -5.31 -4.68
N ALA A 180 -18.27 -5.47 -3.65
CA ALA A 180 -17.82 -4.37 -2.80
C ALA A 180 -16.52 -3.70 -3.32
N TYR A 181 -15.94 -4.21 -4.42
CA TYR A 181 -14.67 -3.71 -4.97
C TYR A 181 -14.85 -3.09 -6.33
#